data_cbf5d8b75fd68b0e3e2622f1b1489458
#
_entry.id   cbf5d8b75fd68b0e3e2622f1b1489458
#
_cell.length_a   1.000
_cell.length_b   1.000
_cell.length_c   1.000
_cell.angle_alpha   90.00
_cell.angle_beta   90.00
_cell.angle_gamma   90.00
#
_symmetry.space_group_name_H-M   'P 1'
#
loop_
_entity.id
_entity.type
_entity.pdbx_description
1 polymer ?
#
loop_
_entity_poly.entity_id
_entity_poly.type
_entity_poly.pdbx_seq_one_letter_code
_entity_poly.pdbx_strand_id
1 'polypeptide(L)'
;DRTLYLRLPNFHGADVRALQQALNVLGFACGIDDGYFGPHTEAALQQFQENVGLFADGMAFQDTFNYIKRLHHVWKDKPSVVNIDSEARSGFARAASVLEHVNVAVGGEDAIARNIASRIWNIASATTENSGVVLYDSEEPQDMDVIFVLASEPLPESAAPVATITLAECTNLSQRIRTAIAASTQKPARVRFELTGLTRYGTFTSSDAQTLAIRLLDGVCDALSA
;
A
#
# COMPACT_ATOMS: atom_id res chain seq x y z
N ASP A 1 5.98 -23.59 -17.95
CA ASP A 1 5.44 -22.91 -16.76
C ASP A 1 3.98 -23.36 -16.57
N ARG A 2 3.59 -23.73 -15.36
CA ARG A 2 2.19 -24.07 -15.03
C ARG A 2 1.39 -22.77 -14.84
N THR A 3 0.09 -22.82 -15.12
CA THR A 3 -0.81 -21.71 -14.78
C THR A 3 -0.91 -21.56 -13.26
N LEU A 4 -0.74 -20.33 -12.75
CA LEU A 4 -0.84 -20.00 -11.33
C LEU A 4 -2.09 -19.14 -11.10
N TYR A 5 -2.89 -19.50 -10.09
CA TYR A 5 -4.10 -18.79 -9.69
C TYR A 5 -4.43 -19.10 -8.23
N LEU A 6 -5.31 -18.33 -7.62
CA LEU A 6 -5.76 -18.57 -6.25
C LEU A 6 -6.62 -19.85 -6.18
N ARG A 7 -6.23 -20.78 -5.34
CA ARG A 7 -6.98 -22.02 -5.07
C ARG A 7 -6.68 -22.54 -3.66
N LEU A 8 -7.47 -23.50 -3.19
CA LEU A 8 -7.22 -24.23 -1.94
C LEU A 8 -6.93 -25.71 -2.22
N PRO A 9 -5.82 -26.27 -1.72
CA PRO A 9 -4.70 -25.58 -1.07
C PRO A 9 -3.96 -24.68 -2.04
N ASN A 10 -3.39 -23.59 -1.52
CA ASN A 10 -2.67 -22.61 -2.34
C ASN A 10 -1.53 -23.25 -3.13
N PHE A 11 -1.30 -22.77 -4.36
CA PHE A 11 -0.06 -23.13 -5.04
C PHE A 11 1.15 -22.70 -4.21
N HIS A 12 2.14 -23.57 -4.15
CA HIS A 12 3.40 -23.31 -3.48
C HIS A 12 4.57 -23.79 -4.34
N GLY A 13 5.65 -23.02 -4.34
CA GLY A 13 6.88 -23.39 -5.01
C GLY A 13 7.74 -22.22 -5.46
N ALA A 14 8.87 -22.57 -6.09
CA ALA A 14 9.83 -21.59 -6.60
C ALA A 14 9.26 -20.72 -7.73
N ASP A 15 8.33 -21.26 -8.50
CA ASP A 15 7.64 -20.54 -9.59
C ASP A 15 6.70 -19.45 -9.04
N VAL A 16 5.99 -19.72 -7.95
CA VAL A 16 5.17 -18.71 -7.25
C VAL A 16 6.07 -17.62 -6.65
N ARG A 17 7.15 -18.02 -5.99
CA ARG A 17 8.13 -17.08 -5.43
C ARG A 17 8.72 -16.18 -6.53
N ALA A 18 9.11 -16.75 -7.65
CA ALA A 18 9.62 -15.97 -8.79
C ALA A 18 8.59 -14.97 -9.34
N LEU A 19 7.31 -15.37 -9.40
CA LEU A 19 6.22 -14.47 -9.77
C LEU A 19 6.08 -13.31 -8.77
N GLN A 20 6.05 -13.61 -7.47
CA GLN A 20 5.97 -12.60 -6.39
C GLN A 20 7.13 -11.62 -6.47
N GLN A 21 8.36 -12.11 -6.62
CA GLN A 21 9.56 -11.27 -6.77
C GLN A 21 9.45 -10.36 -7.99
N ALA A 22 9.01 -10.89 -9.12
CA ALA A 22 8.86 -10.10 -10.33
C ALA A 22 7.78 -9.02 -10.18
N LEU A 23 6.63 -9.32 -9.57
CA LEU A 23 5.56 -8.36 -9.30
C LEU A 23 6.05 -7.25 -8.36
N ASN A 24 6.73 -7.61 -7.25
CA ASN A 24 7.28 -6.63 -6.31
C ASN A 24 8.31 -5.71 -6.98
N VAL A 25 9.22 -6.25 -7.81
CA VAL A 25 10.21 -5.46 -8.57
C VAL A 25 9.53 -4.51 -9.57
N LEU A 26 8.43 -4.94 -10.17
CA LEU A 26 7.64 -4.14 -11.11
C LEU A 26 6.73 -3.11 -10.41
N GLY A 27 6.73 -3.07 -9.07
CA GLY A 27 5.95 -2.12 -8.27
C GLY A 27 4.54 -2.58 -7.91
N PHE A 28 4.21 -3.85 -8.16
CA PHE A 28 2.93 -4.45 -7.79
C PHE A 28 3.12 -5.25 -6.49
N ALA A 29 2.89 -4.58 -5.35
CA ALA A 29 3.16 -5.16 -4.04
C ALA A 29 2.27 -6.39 -3.76
N CYS A 30 2.86 -7.57 -3.77
CA CYS A 30 2.19 -8.82 -3.41
C CYS A 30 2.57 -9.33 -2.00
N GLY A 31 3.25 -8.50 -1.21
CA GLY A 31 3.75 -8.87 0.11
C GLY A 31 5.07 -9.65 0.05
N ILE A 32 5.26 -10.51 1.04
CA ILE A 32 6.47 -11.34 1.15
C ILE A 32 6.49 -12.38 0.03
N ASP A 33 7.64 -12.57 -0.59
CA ASP A 33 7.87 -13.60 -1.62
C ASP A 33 8.07 -14.98 -0.99
N ASP A 34 7.07 -15.44 -0.25
CA ASP A 34 7.08 -16.70 0.52
C ASP A 34 6.90 -17.95 -0.35
N GLY A 35 6.49 -17.74 -1.60
CA GLY A 35 6.21 -18.83 -2.55
C GLY A 35 4.82 -19.44 -2.41
N TYR A 36 3.91 -18.84 -1.63
CA TYR A 36 2.50 -19.22 -1.56
C TYR A 36 1.62 -18.27 -2.36
N PHE A 37 0.84 -18.80 -3.29
CA PHE A 37 -0.08 -17.98 -4.09
C PHE A 37 -1.34 -17.67 -3.26
N GLY A 38 -1.27 -16.59 -2.51
CA GLY A 38 -2.37 -16.11 -1.68
C GLY A 38 -3.19 -15.00 -2.34
N PRO A 39 -4.22 -14.47 -1.65
CA PRO A 39 -5.07 -13.40 -2.15
C PRO A 39 -4.30 -12.12 -2.51
N HIS A 40 -3.22 -11.83 -1.82
CA HIS A 40 -2.38 -10.65 -2.11
C HIS A 40 -1.60 -10.83 -3.42
N THR A 41 -1.11 -12.04 -3.69
CA THR A 41 -0.47 -12.36 -4.98
C THR A 41 -1.47 -12.25 -6.12
N GLU A 42 -2.70 -12.73 -5.94
CA GLU A 42 -3.78 -12.59 -6.91
C GLU A 42 -4.10 -11.11 -7.20
N ALA A 43 -4.30 -10.30 -6.14
CA ALA A 43 -4.61 -8.88 -6.29
C ALA A 43 -3.48 -8.09 -7.00
N ALA A 44 -2.22 -8.35 -6.66
CA ALA A 44 -1.06 -7.76 -7.33
C ALA A 44 -0.98 -8.17 -8.81
N LEU A 45 -1.29 -9.43 -9.09
CA LEU A 45 -1.32 -9.94 -10.46
C LEU A 45 -2.43 -9.31 -11.29
N GLN A 46 -3.63 -9.14 -10.73
CA GLN A 46 -4.75 -8.44 -11.39
C GLN A 46 -4.37 -6.99 -11.73
N GLN A 47 -3.74 -6.28 -10.80
CA GLN A 47 -3.28 -4.91 -11.05
C GLN A 47 -2.21 -4.86 -12.14
N PHE A 48 -1.27 -5.79 -12.14
CA PHE A 48 -0.29 -5.92 -13.21
C PHE A 48 -0.97 -6.14 -14.56
N GLN A 49 -1.89 -7.10 -14.65
CA GLN A 49 -2.63 -7.42 -15.87
C GLN A 49 -3.39 -6.20 -16.41
N GLU A 50 -4.09 -5.47 -15.53
CA GLU A 50 -4.80 -4.24 -15.89
C GLU A 50 -3.84 -3.19 -16.47
N ASN A 51 -2.67 -2.99 -15.82
CA ASN A 51 -1.66 -2.01 -16.25
C ASN A 51 -1.06 -2.32 -17.63
N VAL A 52 -0.90 -3.59 -17.98
CA VAL A 52 -0.33 -3.99 -19.27
C VAL A 52 -1.40 -4.27 -20.34
N GLY A 53 -2.67 -4.03 -20.02
CA GLY A 53 -3.80 -4.20 -20.94
C GLY A 53 -4.20 -5.66 -21.17
N LEU A 54 -3.87 -6.56 -20.25
CA LEU A 54 -4.38 -7.92 -20.21
C LEU A 54 -5.71 -7.99 -19.46
N PHE A 55 -6.46 -9.07 -19.65
CA PHE A 55 -7.64 -9.34 -18.85
C PHE A 55 -7.22 -9.62 -17.40
N ALA A 56 -7.74 -8.82 -16.44
CA ALA A 56 -7.34 -8.85 -15.04
C ALA A 56 -8.08 -9.95 -14.26
N ASP A 57 -7.85 -11.21 -14.62
CA ASP A 57 -8.47 -12.38 -13.99
C ASP A 57 -7.70 -12.93 -12.78
N GLY A 58 -6.51 -12.41 -12.52
CA GLY A 58 -5.64 -12.91 -11.45
C GLY A 58 -5.02 -14.27 -11.74
N MET A 59 -5.04 -14.73 -12.99
CA MET A 59 -4.46 -15.99 -13.43
C MET A 59 -3.21 -15.76 -14.26
N ALA A 60 -2.07 -16.28 -13.81
CA ALA A 60 -0.83 -16.18 -14.55
C ALA A 60 -0.76 -17.27 -15.63
N PHE A 61 -1.24 -16.97 -16.82
CA PHE A 61 -1.06 -17.77 -18.04
C PHE A 61 0.24 -17.40 -18.75
N GLN A 62 0.52 -18.09 -19.85
CA GLN A 62 1.73 -17.90 -20.65
C GLN A 62 1.91 -16.44 -21.10
N ASP A 63 0.84 -15.78 -21.50
CA ASP A 63 0.88 -14.38 -21.95
C ASP A 63 1.29 -13.45 -20.78
N THR A 64 0.72 -13.64 -19.61
CA THR A 64 1.09 -12.91 -18.40
C THR A 64 2.57 -13.10 -18.05
N PHE A 65 3.07 -14.34 -18.08
CA PHE A 65 4.49 -14.62 -17.88
C PHE A 65 5.39 -13.99 -18.94
N ASN A 66 4.96 -13.95 -20.20
CA ASN A 66 5.72 -13.33 -21.26
C ASN A 66 5.85 -11.81 -21.06
N TYR A 67 4.77 -11.14 -20.64
CA TYR A 67 4.81 -9.72 -20.29
C TYR A 67 5.71 -9.46 -19.09
N ILE A 68 5.59 -10.26 -18.02
CA ILE A 68 6.43 -10.15 -16.83
C ILE A 68 7.91 -10.33 -17.21
N LYS A 69 8.26 -11.38 -17.96
CA LYS A 69 9.64 -11.64 -18.40
C LYS A 69 10.20 -10.49 -19.25
N ARG A 70 9.39 -9.95 -20.15
CA ARG A 70 9.80 -8.82 -21.00
C ARG A 70 10.08 -7.56 -20.19
N LEU A 71 9.19 -7.21 -19.28
CA LEU A 71 9.34 -6.02 -18.43
C LEU A 71 10.46 -6.22 -17.42
N HIS A 72 10.54 -7.38 -16.78
CA HIS A 72 11.60 -7.71 -15.82
C HIS A 72 12.98 -7.68 -16.49
N HIS A 73 13.10 -8.17 -17.74
CA HIS A 73 14.35 -8.10 -18.49
C HIS A 73 14.78 -6.65 -18.78
N VAL A 74 13.84 -5.80 -19.15
CA VAL A 74 14.11 -4.36 -19.40
C VAL A 74 14.55 -3.64 -18.12
N TRP A 75 14.08 -4.07 -16.95
CA TRP A 75 14.40 -3.44 -15.66
C TRP A 75 15.63 -4.04 -14.98
N LYS A 76 15.91 -5.32 -15.21
CA LYS A 76 17.03 -6.05 -14.59
C LYS A 76 18.41 -5.45 -14.93
N ASP A 77 18.56 -4.90 -16.13
CA ASP A 77 19.83 -4.35 -16.61
C ASP A 77 20.03 -2.87 -16.25
N LYS A 78 19.11 -2.26 -15.48
CA LYS A 78 19.29 -0.87 -15.00
C LYS A 78 19.97 -0.87 -13.64
N PRO A 79 21.12 -0.19 -13.47
CA PRO A 79 21.88 -0.17 -12.21
C PRO A 79 21.06 0.29 -10.99
N SER A 80 20.01 1.09 -11.21
CA SER A 80 19.10 1.58 -10.18
C SER A 80 18.18 0.50 -9.58
N VAL A 81 17.98 -0.64 -10.26
CA VAL A 81 17.10 -1.73 -9.80
C VAL A 81 17.80 -2.58 -8.73
N VAL A 82 19.12 -2.72 -8.80
CA VAL A 82 19.90 -3.48 -7.81
C VAL A 82 19.87 -2.80 -6.45
N ASN A 83 19.86 -1.47 -6.42
CA ASN A 83 19.75 -0.70 -5.17
C ASN A 83 18.34 -0.69 -4.62
N ILE A 84 17.32 -0.67 -5.48
CA ILE A 84 15.90 -0.75 -5.08
C ILE A 84 15.61 -2.09 -4.38
N ASP A 85 16.21 -3.19 -4.81
CA ASP A 85 15.96 -4.51 -4.23
C ASP A 85 16.46 -4.62 -2.78
N SER A 86 17.62 -4.05 -2.48
CA SER A 86 18.17 -4.04 -1.11
C SER A 86 17.48 -3.00 -0.23
N GLU A 87 17.14 -1.83 -0.77
CA GLU A 87 16.41 -0.78 -0.06
C GLU A 87 14.94 -1.16 0.16
N ALA A 88 14.29 -1.79 -0.81
CA ALA A 88 12.93 -2.29 -0.67
C ALA A 88 12.86 -3.39 0.40
N ARG A 89 13.78 -4.37 0.39
CA ARG A 89 13.84 -5.43 1.41
C ARG A 89 14.11 -4.86 2.81
N SER A 90 15.01 -3.90 2.95
CA SER A 90 15.26 -3.23 4.23
C SER A 90 14.07 -2.36 4.65
N GLY A 91 13.39 -1.73 3.70
CA GLY A 91 12.17 -0.97 3.91
C GLY A 91 11.01 -1.83 4.37
N PHE A 92 10.78 -2.98 3.74
CA PHE A 92 9.76 -3.94 4.15
C PHE A 92 10.03 -4.53 5.54
N ALA A 93 11.25 -4.90 5.85
CA ALA A 93 11.62 -5.41 7.18
C ALA A 93 11.39 -4.36 8.27
N ARG A 94 11.75 -3.09 8.01
CA ARG A 94 11.50 -1.97 8.91
C ARG A 94 10.01 -1.68 9.06
N ALA A 95 9.27 -1.67 7.96
CA ALA A 95 7.82 -1.47 7.97
C ALA A 95 7.12 -2.57 8.76
N ALA A 96 7.45 -3.84 8.55
CA ALA A 96 6.91 -4.96 9.32
C ALA A 96 7.14 -4.77 10.82
N SER A 97 8.36 -4.43 11.23
CA SER A 97 8.68 -4.18 12.64
C SER A 97 7.85 -3.05 13.25
N VAL A 98 7.63 -1.96 12.52
CA VAL A 98 6.79 -0.85 13.00
C VAL A 98 5.34 -1.28 13.12
N LEU A 99 4.80 -1.93 12.08
CA LEU A 99 3.40 -2.35 12.00
C LEU A 99 3.00 -3.40 13.05
N GLU A 100 3.96 -4.15 13.58
CA GLU A 100 3.74 -5.13 14.66
C GLU A 100 3.68 -4.49 16.06
N HIS A 101 4.20 -3.26 16.21
CA HIS A 101 4.35 -2.62 17.52
C HIS A 101 3.49 -1.36 17.70
N VAL A 102 2.79 -0.93 16.66
CA VAL A 102 1.96 0.30 16.71
C VAL A 102 0.53 -0.03 16.24
N ASN A 103 -0.45 0.36 17.05
CA ASN A 103 -1.86 0.22 16.73
C ASN A 103 -2.34 1.43 15.95
N VAL A 104 -2.59 1.25 14.66
CA VAL A 104 -2.98 2.31 13.72
C VAL A 104 -4.35 2.01 13.13
N ALA A 105 -5.29 2.92 13.31
CA ALA A 105 -6.56 2.84 12.61
C ALA A 105 -6.52 3.68 11.33
N VAL A 106 -7.07 3.16 10.25
CA VAL A 106 -7.17 3.84 8.96
C VAL A 106 -8.61 3.79 8.48
N GLY A 107 -9.18 4.95 8.16
CA GLY A 107 -10.54 5.07 7.63
C GLY A 107 -10.64 6.09 6.50
N GLY A 108 -11.76 6.11 5.80
CA GLY A 108 -12.02 7.04 4.72
C GLY A 108 -13.41 7.64 4.78
N GLU A 109 -13.53 8.97 4.62
CA GLU A 109 -14.80 9.69 4.68
C GLU A 109 -15.67 9.50 3.43
N ASP A 110 -15.05 9.23 2.28
CA ASP A 110 -15.73 9.06 1.01
C ASP A 110 -15.30 7.77 0.28
N ALA A 111 -15.93 7.46 -0.85
CA ALA A 111 -15.69 6.22 -1.58
C ALA A 111 -14.23 6.07 -2.08
N ILE A 112 -13.61 7.16 -2.54
CA ILE A 112 -12.22 7.15 -3.01
C ILE A 112 -11.29 6.95 -1.81
N ALA A 113 -11.50 7.69 -0.74
CA ALA A 113 -10.73 7.62 0.49
C ALA A 113 -10.83 6.22 1.14
N ARG A 114 -12.03 5.61 1.18
CA ARG A 114 -12.23 4.23 1.66
C ARG A 114 -11.51 3.20 0.80
N ASN A 115 -11.50 3.37 -0.51
CA ASN A 115 -10.73 2.48 -1.40
C ASN A 115 -9.24 2.53 -1.09
N ILE A 116 -8.68 3.73 -0.88
CA ILE A 116 -7.26 3.90 -0.52
C ILE A 116 -6.98 3.33 0.88
N ALA A 117 -7.84 3.59 1.86
CA ALA A 117 -7.72 3.03 3.21
C ALA A 117 -7.71 1.48 3.20
N SER A 118 -8.59 0.86 2.42
CA SER A 118 -8.61 -0.59 2.22
C SER A 118 -7.31 -1.11 1.61
N ARG A 119 -6.72 -0.39 0.67
CA ARG A 119 -5.42 -0.76 0.08
C ARG A 119 -4.29 -0.66 1.09
N ILE A 120 -4.26 0.39 1.92
CA ILE A 120 -3.29 0.53 3.00
C ILE A 120 -3.38 -0.66 3.96
N TRP A 121 -4.59 -1.02 4.38
CA TRP A 121 -4.80 -2.18 5.24
C TRP A 121 -4.35 -3.48 4.58
N ASN A 122 -4.68 -3.70 3.31
CA ASN A 122 -4.26 -4.87 2.55
C ASN A 122 -2.73 -4.98 2.45
N ILE A 123 -2.04 -3.88 2.16
CA ILE A 123 -0.57 -3.84 2.08
C ILE A 123 0.04 -4.12 3.45
N ALA A 124 -0.48 -3.49 4.51
CA ALA A 124 0.01 -3.71 5.87
C ALA A 124 -0.16 -5.17 6.32
N SER A 125 -1.34 -5.75 6.05
CA SER A 125 -1.63 -7.17 6.34
C SER A 125 -0.79 -8.14 5.51
N ALA A 126 -0.39 -7.75 4.30
CA ALA A 126 0.52 -8.53 3.47
C ALA A 126 1.99 -8.41 3.93
N THR A 127 2.34 -7.30 4.58
CA THR A 127 3.70 -7.05 5.07
C THR A 127 4.01 -7.87 6.33
N THR A 128 3.05 -8.05 7.21
CA THR A 128 3.17 -8.89 8.42
C THR A 128 1.82 -9.45 8.87
N GLU A 129 1.82 -10.69 9.34
CA GLU A 129 0.62 -11.37 9.85
C GLU A 129 0.10 -10.73 11.16
N ASN A 130 0.97 -10.05 11.91
CA ASN A 130 0.66 -9.41 13.19
C ASN A 130 0.52 -7.88 13.05
N SER A 131 0.07 -7.39 11.90
CA SER A 131 -0.11 -5.96 11.69
C SER A 131 -1.11 -5.36 12.66
N GLY A 132 -0.69 -4.31 13.38
CA GLY A 132 -1.56 -3.48 14.22
C GLY A 132 -2.41 -2.48 13.44
N VAL A 133 -2.46 -2.57 12.10
CA VAL A 133 -3.31 -1.71 11.28
C VAL A 133 -4.73 -2.26 11.21
N VAL A 134 -5.68 -1.43 11.61
CA VAL A 134 -7.11 -1.73 11.60
C VAL A 134 -7.83 -0.82 10.61
N LEU A 135 -8.65 -1.42 9.74
CA LEU A 135 -9.55 -0.66 8.88
C LEU A 135 -10.87 -0.41 9.63
N TYR A 136 -11.38 0.82 9.60
CA TYR A 136 -12.68 1.15 10.16
C TYR A 136 -13.54 1.97 9.19
N ASP A 137 -14.85 1.86 9.32
CA ASP A 137 -15.81 2.54 8.44
C ASP A 137 -16.63 3.60 9.19
N SER A 138 -17.34 3.23 10.26
CA SER A 138 -18.27 4.12 10.96
C SER A 138 -17.92 4.36 12.41
N GLU A 139 -17.34 3.38 13.09
CA GLU A 139 -16.99 3.48 14.51
C GLU A 139 -15.48 3.40 14.66
N GLU A 140 -14.91 4.40 15.31
CA GLU A 140 -13.48 4.40 15.61
C GLU A 140 -13.12 3.28 16.59
N PRO A 141 -12.14 2.42 16.26
CA PRO A 141 -11.70 1.36 17.15
C PRO A 141 -11.04 1.95 18.40
N GLN A 142 -11.17 1.21 19.51
CA GLN A 142 -10.52 1.58 20.78
C GLN A 142 -9.08 1.07 20.84
N ASP A 143 -8.31 1.61 21.78
CA ASP A 143 -6.92 1.20 22.02
C ASP A 143 -5.96 1.42 20.85
N MET A 144 -6.17 2.50 20.10
CA MET A 144 -5.28 2.91 19.02
C MET A 144 -4.25 3.94 19.50
N ASP A 145 -3.05 3.88 18.95
CA ASP A 145 -2.01 4.90 19.15
C ASP A 145 -2.28 6.10 18.24
N VAL A 146 -2.65 5.83 16.99
CA VAL A 146 -2.93 6.85 15.96
C VAL A 146 -4.13 6.47 15.13
N ILE A 147 -4.94 7.45 14.76
CA ILE A 147 -6.04 7.32 13.81
C ILE A 147 -5.75 8.19 12.60
N PHE A 148 -5.70 7.58 11.42
CA PHE A 148 -5.59 8.25 10.14
C PHE A 148 -6.94 8.25 9.43
N VAL A 149 -7.39 9.45 9.07
CA VAL A 149 -8.63 9.66 8.31
C VAL A 149 -8.26 10.19 6.94
N LEU A 150 -8.66 9.48 5.89
CA LEU A 150 -8.49 9.95 4.51
C LEU A 150 -9.78 10.63 4.04
N ALA A 151 -9.63 11.72 3.30
CA ALA A 151 -10.75 12.42 2.69
C ALA A 151 -10.34 13.02 1.34
N SER A 152 -11.21 12.94 0.34
CA SER A 152 -10.97 13.56 -0.95
C SER A 152 -11.40 15.05 -0.97
N GLU A 153 -12.20 15.47 0.00
CA GLU A 153 -12.66 16.85 0.14
C GLU A 153 -11.99 17.55 1.35
N PRO A 154 -11.75 18.86 1.27
CA PRO A 154 -11.22 19.62 2.39
C PRO A 154 -12.23 19.69 3.54
N LEU A 155 -11.74 19.85 4.77
CA LEU A 155 -12.58 20.11 5.92
C LEU A 155 -13.38 21.41 5.74
N PRO A 156 -14.67 21.41 6.12
CA PRO A 156 -15.42 22.66 6.17
C PRO A 156 -14.79 23.61 7.21
N GLU A 157 -14.80 24.91 6.94
CA GLU A 157 -14.23 25.95 7.81
C GLU A 157 -14.79 25.95 9.25
N SER A 158 -15.97 25.36 9.45
CA SER A 158 -16.62 25.21 10.75
C SER A 158 -16.19 23.98 11.55
N ALA A 159 -15.33 23.13 11.01
CA ALA A 159 -14.90 21.90 11.68
C ALA A 159 -13.91 22.17 12.80
N ALA A 160 -13.92 21.30 13.83
CA ALA A 160 -12.92 21.36 14.90
C ALA A 160 -11.50 21.17 14.33
N PRO A 161 -10.49 21.83 14.88
CA PRO A 161 -9.13 21.72 14.37
C PRO A 161 -8.61 20.30 14.54
N VAL A 162 -8.38 19.62 13.43
CA VAL A 162 -7.70 18.32 13.33
C VAL A 162 -6.39 18.54 12.60
N ALA A 163 -5.33 17.87 13.03
CA ALA A 163 -4.07 17.93 12.32
C ALA A 163 -4.25 17.40 10.89
N THR A 164 -4.16 18.31 9.91
CA THR A 164 -4.45 18.01 8.51
C THR A 164 -3.20 18.06 7.65
N ILE A 165 -3.02 17.08 6.79
CA ILE A 165 -1.91 16.99 5.83
C ILE A 165 -2.49 16.91 4.42
N THR A 166 -2.21 17.93 3.61
CA THR A 166 -2.59 17.96 2.19
C THR A 166 -1.55 17.26 1.35
N LEU A 167 -1.93 16.23 0.62
CA LEU A 167 -0.99 15.36 -0.11
C LEU A 167 -0.50 15.96 -1.43
N ALA A 168 -1.24 16.89 -2.03
CA ALA A 168 -0.88 17.52 -3.30
C ALA A 168 0.47 18.27 -3.24
N GLU A 169 0.86 18.76 -2.06
CA GLU A 169 2.07 19.57 -1.84
C GLU A 169 3.12 18.87 -0.97
N CYS A 170 3.00 17.56 -0.75
CA CYS A 170 3.75 16.89 0.31
C CYS A 170 5.15 16.43 -0.12
N THR A 171 6.12 17.31 0.08
CA THR A 171 7.51 16.92 0.30
C THR A 171 7.68 16.61 1.80
N ASN A 172 8.43 15.56 2.17
CA ASN A 172 8.69 15.15 3.56
C ASN A 172 7.45 14.69 4.35
N LEU A 173 6.67 13.78 3.78
CA LEU A 173 5.44 13.25 4.37
C LEU A 173 5.66 12.70 5.80
N SER A 174 6.71 11.92 6.03
CA SER A 174 7.03 11.34 7.34
C SER A 174 7.25 12.41 8.42
N GLN A 175 7.96 13.49 8.09
CA GLN A 175 8.19 14.58 9.03
C GLN A 175 6.90 15.33 9.38
N ARG A 176 6.01 15.52 8.40
CA ARG A 176 4.71 16.15 8.63
C ARG A 176 3.81 15.28 9.49
N ILE A 177 3.81 13.96 9.28
CA ILE A 177 3.09 13.00 10.13
C ILE A 177 3.62 13.06 11.57
N ARG A 178 4.94 13.02 11.78
CA ARG A 178 5.55 13.17 13.12
C ARG A 178 5.11 14.46 13.80
N THR A 179 5.16 15.57 13.09
CA THR A 179 4.75 16.88 13.64
C THR A 179 3.27 16.88 13.99
N ALA A 180 2.41 16.31 13.14
CA ALA A 180 0.99 16.22 13.38
C ALA A 180 0.64 15.35 14.59
N ILE A 181 1.31 14.21 14.75
CA ILE A 181 1.16 13.33 15.91
C ILE A 181 1.66 14.02 17.19
N ALA A 182 2.82 14.68 17.15
CA ALA A 182 3.39 15.39 18.28
C ALA A 182 2.55 16.60 18.71
N ALA A 183 1.88 17.26 17.78
CA ALA A 183 0.97 18.38 18.05
C ALA A 183 -0.39 17.95 18.63
N SER A 184 -0.73 16.66 18.53
CA SER A 184 -1.99 16.15 19.05
C SER A 184 -2.01 16.19 20.58
N THR A 185 -3.00 16.87 21.15
CA THR A 185 -3.23 16.94 22.59
C THR A 185 -4.11 15.80 23.11
N GLN A 186 -4.68 15.01 22.20
CA GLN A 186 -5.58 13.90 22.51
C GLN A 186 -4.92 12.56 22.16
N LYS A 187 -5.27 11.51 22.89
CA LYS A 187 -4.94 10.12 22.54
C LYS A 187 -6.25 9.38 22.23
N PRO A 188 -6.32 8.64 21.14
CA PRO A 188 -5.32 8.51 20.08
C PRO A 188 -5.08 9.82 19.30
N ALA A 189 -3.87 9.99 18.76
CA ALA A 189 -3.57 11.11 17.88
C ALA A 189 -4.38 10.97 16.58
N ARG A 190 -5.08 12.04 16.18
CA ARG A 190 -5.85 12.04 14.94
C ARG A 190 -5.15 12.88 13.88
N VAL A 191 -4.93 12.29 12.71
CA VAL A 191 -4.32 12.96 11.57
C VAL A 191 -5.21 12.74 10.34
N ARG A 192 -5.62 13.84 9.72
CA ARG A 192 -6.41 13.81 8.49
C ARG A 192 -5.52 14.01 7.27
N PHE A 193 -5.65 13.11 6.30
CA PHE A 193 -5.01 13.25 5.00
C PHE A 193 -6.02 13.78 3.97
N GLU A 194 -5.78 14.95 3.45
CA GLU A 194 -6.57 15.51 2.34
C GLU A 194 -5.96 15.11 1.00
N LEU A 195 -6.75 14.35 0.24
CA LEU A 195 -6.38 13.82 -1.07
C LEU A 195 -6.69 14.85 -2.18
N THR A 196 -6.61 16.14 -1.87
CA THR A 196 -6.94 17.22 -2.81
C THR A 196 -5.99 17.23 -4.00
N GLY A 197 -6.54 17.46 -5.17
CA GLY A 197 -5.78 17.56 -6.42
C GLY A 197 -5.64 16.24 -7.20
N LEU A 198 -6.13 15.12 -6.68
CA LEU A 198 -6.11 13.82 -7.39
C LEU A 198 -6.93 13.86 -8.69
N THR A 199 -7.96 14.69 -8.75
CA THR A 199 -8.84 14.82 -9.92
C THR A 199 -8.38 15.89 -10.91
N ARG A 200 -7.30 16.64 -10.64
CA ARG A 200 -6.84 17.74 -11.51
C ARG A 200 -6.31 17.27 -12.87
N TYR A 201 -5.93 16.02 -13.02
CA TYR A 201 -5.19 15.50 -14.19
C TYR A 201 -5.89 14.37 -14.93
N GLY A 202 -7.18 14.19 -14.75
CA GLY A 202 -7.95 13.15 -15.44
C GLY A 202 -8.59 12.13 -14.49
N THR A 203 -8.97 10.98 -15.02
CA THR A 203 -9.56 9.89 -14.25
C THR A 203 -8.55 9.31 -13.26
N PHE A 204 -8.88 9.34 -11.98
CA PHE A 204 -8.12 8.66 -10.93
C PHE A 204 -8.24 7.14 -11.13
N THR A 205 -7.11 6.49 -11.38
CA THR A 205 -7.07 5.07 -11.70
C THR A 205 -6.80 4.19 -10.48
N SER A 206 -7.06 2.90 -10.63
CA SER A 206 -6.69 1.90 -9.60
C SER A 206 -5.19 1.89 -9.31
N SER A 207 -4.35 2.14 -10.32
CA SER A 207 -2.89 2.26 -10.18
C SER A 207 -2.49 3.48 -9.35
N ASP A 208 -3.17 4.62 -9.55
CA ASP A 208 -2.92 5.83 -8.76
C ASP A 208 -3.29 5.60 -7.29
N ALA A 209 -4.41 4.94 -7.02
CA ALA A 209 -4.83 4.57 -5.68
C ALA A 209 -3.82 3.65 -4.98
N GLN A 210 -3.26 2.67 -5.70
CA GLN A 210 -2.24 1.78 -5.16
C GLN A 210 -0.93 2.51 -4.86
N THR A 211 -0.46 3.32 -5.78
CA THR A 211 0.76 4.13 -5.60
C THR A 211 0.63 5.07 -4.40
N LEU A 212 -0.54 5.70 -4.26
CA LEU A 212 -0.81 6.58 -3.14
C LEU A 212 -0.88 5.82 -1.80
N ALA A 213 -1.51 4.64 -1.77
CA ALA A 213 -1.58 3.80 -0.58
C ALA A 213 -0.18 3.36 -0.12
N ILE A 214 0.69 2.95 -1.03
CA ILE A 214 2.09 2.60 -0.74
C ILE A 214 2.82 3.81 -0.15
N ARG A 215 2.72 4.97 -0.80
CA ARG A 215 3.37 6.20 -0.35
C ARG A 215 2.91 6.66 1.04
N LEU A 216 1.62 6.54 1.32
CA LEU A 216 1.06 6.86 2.64
C LEU A 216 1.56 5.89 3.70
N LEU A 217 1.54 4.59 3.43
CA LEU A 217 2.00 3.57 4.37
C LEU A 217 3.50 3.73 4.67
N ASP A 218 4.33 3.97 3.65
CA ASP A 218 5.76 4.25 3.84
C ASP A 218 6.00 5.48 4.71
N GLY A 219 5.27 6.56 4.44
CA GLY A 219 5.34 7.78 5.25
C GLY A 219 4.93 7.57 6.71
N VAL A 220 3.91 6.76 6.96
CA VAL A 220 3.44 6.38 8.29
C VAL A 220 4.49 5.51 9.00
N CYS A 221 5.01 4.48 8.34
CA CYS A 221 6.05 3.62 8.91
C CYS A 221 7.33 4.41 9.25
N ASP A 222 7.77 5.29 8.36
CA ASP A 222 8.91 6.16 8.61
C ASP A 222 8.66 7.15 9.76
N ALA A 223 7.44 7.66 9.88
CA ALA A 223 7.08 8.56 10.97
C ALA A 223 7.07 7.87 12.34
N LEU A 224 6.63 6.62 12.38
CA LEU A 224 6.45 5.84 13.61
C LEU A 224 7.69 5.01 13.99
N SER A 225 8.71 4.92 13.12
CA SER A 225 9.95 4.16 13.36
C SER A 225 11.00 4.89 14.19
N ALA A 226 10.67 6.02 14.77
CA ALA A 226 11.59 6.87 15.55
C ALA A 226 11.62 6.55 17.02
#